data_d1c240f054b192606569b763706f598a
#
_entry.id   d1c240f054b192606569b763706f598a
#
_cell.length_a   1.000
_cell.length_b   1.000
_cell.length_c   1.000
_cell.angle_alpha   90.00
_cell.angle_beta   90.00
_cell.angle_gamma   90.00
#
_symmetry.space_group_name_H-M   'P 1'
#
loop_
_entity.id
_entity.type
_entity.pdbx_description
1 polymer ?
#
loop_
_entity_poly.entity_id
_entity_poly.type
_entity_poly.pdbx_seq_one_letter_code
_entity_poly.pdbx_strand_id
1 'polypeptide(L)'
;DALPILTDDYRLFEQLQTLAPDIHWYTLCSPDEKGYVNSAFTQTTKELKQRQMTRFLSSIQILMNASVFIGSITTGPSLFLLKKFYPDINPADCLLKDFPQASVLPIPGRGQVATEFMQGNLKL
;
A
#
# COMPACT_ATOMS: atom_id res chain seq x y z
N ASP A 1 -5.63 -15.30 6.09
CA ASP A 1 -5.67 -13.83 6.04
C ASP A 1 -5.20 -13.39 4.66
N ALA A 2 -5.81 -12.32 4.12
CA ALA A 2 -5.44 -11.78 2.82
C ALA A 2 -4.56 -10.54 2.99
N LEU A 3 -3.55 -10.39 2.14
CA LEU A 3 -2.70 -9.19 2.11
C LEU A 3 -3.20 -8.21 1.04
N PRO A 4 -3.74 -7.05 1.43
CA PRO A 4 -4.20 -6.05 0.49
C PRO A 4 -3.02 -5.31 -0.14
N ILE A 5 -3.12 -5.08 -1.46
CA ILE A 5 -2.15 -4.30 -2.23
C ILE A 5 -2.87 -3.08 -2.81
N LEU A 6 -2.37 -1.90 -2.48
CA LEU A 6 -2.72 -0.67 -3.18
C LEU A 6 -1.73 -0.45 -4.32
N THR A 7 -2.20 -0.63 -5.54
CA THR A 7 -1.44 -0.37 -6.76
C THR A 7 -2.36 0.20 -7.83
N ASP A 8 -1.81 0.93 -8.76
CA ASP A 8 -2.42 1.41 -10.00
C ASP A 8 -1.94 0.61 -11.22
N ASP A 9 -1.10 -0.40 -11.00
CA ASP A 9 -0.58 -1.31 -12.02
C ASP A 9 -0.89 -2.76 -11.66
N TYR A 10 -1.82 -3.38 -12.38
CA TYR A 10 -2.23 -4.76 -12.12
C TYR A 10 -1.12 -5.79 -12.36
N ARG A 11 -0.13 -5.47 -13.20
CA ARG A 11 1.03 -6.34 -13.44
C ARG A 11 1.85 -6.58 -12.16
N LEU A 12 1.90 -5.61 -11.24
CA LEU A 12 2.53 -5.81 -9.93
C LEU A 12 1.81 -6.90 -9.13
N PHE A 13 0.48 -6.89 -9.15
CA PHE A 13 -0.32 -7.90 -8.48
C PHE A 13 -0.04 -9.31 -9.03
N GLU A 14 -0.01 -9.47 -10.36
CA GLU A 14 0.32 -10.74 -11.03
C GLU A 14 1.75 -11.22 -10.69
N GLN A 15 2.71 -10.30 -10.65
CA GLN A 15 4.08 -10.62 -10.24
C GLN A 15 4.14 -11.12 -8.80
N LEU A 16 3.45 -10.48 -7.87
CA LEU A 16 3.42 -10.89 -6.47
C LEU A 16 2.75 -12.26 -6.28
N GLN A 17 1.68 -12.54 -7.00
CA GLN A 17 1.06 -13.88 -7.00
C GLN A 17 2.02 -14.96 -7.52
N THR A 18 2.85 -14.63 -8.49
CA THR A 18 3.86 -15.55 -9.04
C THR A 18 5.03 -15.77 -8.08
N LEU A 19 5.51 -14.70 -7.45
CA LEU A 19 6.66 -14.74 -6.54
C LEU A 19 6.34 -15.38 -5.18
N ALA A 20 5.11 -15.22 -4.71
CA ALA A 20 4.67 -15.74 -3.42
C ALA A 20 3.25 -16.33 -3.55
N PRO A 21 3.12 -17.52 -4.18
CA PRO A 21 1.82 -18.15 -4.48
C PRO A 21 1.07 -18.62 -3.23
N ASP A 22 1.79 -18.86 -2.14
CA ASP A 22 1.20 -19.29 -0.86
C ASP A 22 0.55 -18.13 -0.08
N ILE A 23 0.75 -16.90 -0.54
CA ILE A 23 0.14 -15.71 0.07
C ILE A 23 -1.16 -15.40 -0.66
N HIS A 24 -2.23 -15.21 0.10
CA HIS A 24 -3.50 -14.75 -0.43
C HIS A 24 -3.45 -13.22 -0.65
N TRP A 25 -3.07 -12.83 -1.85
CA TRP A 25 -3.03 -11.44 -2.28
C TRP A 25 -4.42 -10.92 -2.67
N TYR A 26 -4.69 -9.64 -2.38
CA TYR A 26 -5.94 -8.97 -2.74
C TYR A 26 -5.67 -7.55 -3.25
N THR A 27 -6.36 -7.15 -4.31
CA THR A 27 -6.30 -5.77 -4.83
C THR A 27 -7.65 -5.32 -5.37
N LEU A 28 -7.90 -4.02 -5.32
CA LEU A 28 -9.01 -3.37 -6.04
C LEU A 28 -8.58 -2.85 -7.42
N CYS A 29 -7.30 -2.96 -7.78
CA CYS A 29 -6.80 -2.62 -9.11
C CYS A 29 -7.46 -3.50 -10.17
N SER A 30 -7.83 -2.92 -11.29
CA SER A 30 -8.48 -3.62 -12.39
C SER A 30 -7.42 -4.20 -13.35
N PRO A 31 -7.67 -5.38 -13.98
CA PRO A 31 -6.70 -6.00 -14.89
C PRO A 31 -6.29 -5.15 -16.10
N ASP A 32 -7.09 -4.16 -16.45
CA ASP A 32 -6.83 -3.21 -17.52
C ASP A 32 -5.96 -2.01 -17.09
N GLU A 33 -5.70 -1.84 -15.79
CA GLU A 33 -4.87 -0.76 -15.25
C GLU A 33 -3.38 -1.12 -15.33
N LYS A 34 -2.61 -0.25 -15.99
CA LYS A 34 -1.17 -0.44 -16.26
C LYS A 34 -0.31 0.73 -15.77
N GLY A 35 -0.69 1.28 -14.62
CA GLY A 35 -0.04 2.43 -14.01
C GLY A 35 -0.77 3.75 -14.29
N TYR A 36 -0.60 4.69 -13.37
CA TYR A 36 -1.21 6.00 -13.47
C TYR A 36 -0.41 6.93 -14.40
N VAL A 37 -1.10 7.47 -15.39
CA VAL A 37 -0.55 8.52 -16.27
C VAL A 37 -1.45 9.74 -16.19
N ASN A 38 -0.94 10.85 -15.65
CA ASN A 38 -1.72 12.04 -15.39
C ASN A 38 -2.41 12.62 -16.64
N SER A 39 -1.72 12.64 -17.77
CA SER A 39 -2.28 13.12 -19.04
C SER A 39 -3.45 12.25 -19.53
N ALA A 40 -3.36 10.94 -19.39
CA ALA A 40 -4.44 10.02 -19.72
C ALA A 40 -5.62 10.20 -18.76
N PHE A 41 -5.35 10.31 -17.44
CA PHE A 41 -6.39 10.54 -16.45
C PHE A 41 -7.16 11.85 -16.69
N THR A 42 -6.48 12.95 -17.01
CA THR A 42 -7.13 14.24 -17.26
C THR A 42 -8.07 14.21 -18.47
N GLN A 43 -7.78 13.38 -19.47
CA GLN A 43 -8.57 13.24 -20.69
C GLN A 43 -9.68 12.20 -20.61
N THR A 44 -9.72 11.40 -19.54
CA THR A 44 -10.73 10.33 -19.40
C THR A 44 -12.12 10.88 -19.03
N THR A 45 -13.17 10.06 -19.17
CA THR A 45 -14.54 10.46 -18.84
C THR A 45 -14.72 10.70 -17.35
N LYS A 46 -15.75 11.47 -16.99
CA LYS A 46 -16.10 11.77 -15.60
C LYS A 46 -16.43 10.47 -14.83
N GLU A 47 -17.16 9.57 -15.44
CA GLU A 47 -17.59 8.29 -14.87
C GLU A 47 -16.36 7.40 -14.55
N LEU A 48 -15.41 7.33 -15.47
CA LEU A 48 -14.20 6.55 -15.26
C LEU A 48 -13.31 7.17 -14.18
N LYS A 49 -13.15 8.51 -14.17
CA LYS A 49 -12.48 9.22 -13.08
C LYS A 49 -13.09 8.90 -11.72
N GLN A 50 -14.41 8.99 -11.63
CA GLN A 50 -15.13 8.70 -10.40
C GLN A 50 -14.91 7.26 -9.94
N ARG A 51 -14.97 6.29 -10.84
CA ARG A 51 -14.71 4.88 -10.54
C ARG A 51 -13.30 4.64 -10.04
N GLN A 52 -12.30 5.21 -10.70
CA GLN A 52 -10.89 5.10 -10.30
C GLN A 52 -10.64 5.74 -8.92
N MET A 53 -11.18 6.93 -8.69
CA MET A 53 -11.07 7.61 -7.39
C MET A 53 -11.77 6.85 -6.28
N THR A 54 -12.95 6.30 -6.53
CA THR A 54 -13.66 5.46 -5.53
C THR A 54 -12.81 4.25 -5.16
N ARG A 55 -12.24 3.54 -6.13
CA ARG A 55 -11.36 2.39 -5.85
C ARG A 55 -10.12 2.79 -5.07
N PHE A 56 -9.48 3.88 -5.45
CA PHE A 56 -8.32 4.42 -4.76
C PHE A 56 -8.63 4.74 -3.28
N LEU A 57 -9.71 5.46 -3.02
CA LEU A 57 -10.12 5.79 -1.66
C LEU A 57 -10.51 4.54 -0.85
N SER A 58 -11.18 3.58 -1.49
CA SER A 58 -11.51 2.30 -0.86
C SER A 58 -10.26 1.51 -0.50
N SER A 59 -9.25 1.49 -1.36
CA SER A 59 -7.96 0.85 -1.07
C SER A 59 -7.25 1.51 0.12
N ILE A 60 -7.23 2.84 0.19
CA ILE A 60 -6.70 3.56 1.36
C ILE A 60 -7.48 3.19 2.63
N GLN A 61 -8.79 3.12 2.56
CA GLN A 61 -9.62 2.73 3.71
C GLN A 61 -9.33 1.30 4.18
N ILE A 62 -9.06 0.37 3.27
CA ILE A 62 -8.64 -1.00 3.60
C ILE A 62 -7.28 -0.96 4.30
N LEU A 63 -6.29 -0.25 3.76
CA LEU A 63 -4.96 -0.13 4.35
C LEU A 63 -4.98 0.53 5.74
N MET A 64 -5.88 1.49 5.96
CA MET A 64 -6.07 2.11 7.28
C MET A 64 -6.55 1.12 8.35
N ASN A 65 -7.08 -0.04 7.97
CA ASN A 65 -7.50 -1.11 8.87
C ASN A 65 -6.48 -2.26 8.98
N ALA A 66 -5.35 -2.17 8.29
CA ALA A 66 -4.27 -3.14 8.41
C ALA A 66 -3.56 -3.05 9.78
N SER A 67 -2.88 -4.11 10.20
CA SER A 67 -2.04 -4.12 11.40
C SER A 67 -0.62 -3.63 11.14
N VAL A 68 -0.13 -3.85 9.92
CA VAL A 68 1.17 -3.40 9.43
C VAL A 68 0.98 -2.77 8.05
N PHE A 69 1.70 -1.71 7.79
CA PHE A 69 1.76 -1.06 6.49
C PHE A 69 3.17 -1.16 5.92
N ILE A 70 3.27 -1.61 4.67
CA ILE A 70 4.51 -1.61 3.90
C ILE A 70 4.30 -0.72 2.68
N GLY A 71 5.15 0.28 2.50
CA GLY A 71 4.97 1.20 1.39
C GLY A 71 6.21 2.00 1.05
N SER A 72 6.19 2.61 -0.14
CA SER A 72 7.23 3.54 -0.56
C SER A 72 6.95 4.94 -0.02
N ILE A 73 7.93 5.55 0.64
CA ILE A 73 7.83 6.92 1.14
C ILE A 73 7.77 7.98 0.02
N THR A 74 8.01 7.58 -1.21
CA THR A 74 7.98 8.48 -2.37
C THR A 74 6.58 8.68 -2.95
N THR A 75 5.58 7.93 -2.45
CA THR A 75 4.21 8.01 -2.97
C THR A 75 3.28 8.78 -2.04
N GLY A 76 2.35 9.53 -2.63
CA GLY A 76 1.35 10.30 -1.88
C GLY A 76 0.52 9.45 -0.92
N PRO A 77 -0.02 8.28 -1.33
CA PRO A 77 -0.77 7.40 -0.44
C PRO A 77 0.02 6.94 0.77
N SER A 78 1.27 6.53 0.58
CA SER A 78 2.14 6.10 1.68
C SER A 78 2.44 7.23 2.66
N LEU A 79 2.76 8.42 2.13
CA LEU A 79 2.99 9.60 2.98
C LEU A 79 1.72 10.01 3.73
N PHE A 80 0.56 9.92 3.10
CA PHE A 80 -0.72 10.18 3.77
C PHE A 80 -0.94 9.23 4.95
N LEU A 81 -0.77 7.92 4.75
CA LEU A 81 -0.94 6.92 5.80
C LEU A 81 0.09 7.10 6.92
N LEU A 82 1.34 7.36 6.55
CA LEU A 82 2.40 7.64 7.51
C LEU A 82 2.03 8.84 8.41
N LYS A 83 1.67 9.96 7.82
CA LYS A 83 1.29 11.18 8.56
C LYS A 83 -0.01 11.03 9.33
N LYS A 84 -0.93 10.18 8.88
CA LYS A 84 -2.17 9.88 9.58
C LYS A 84 -1.92 9.16 10.92
N PHE A 85 -1.02 8.17 10.93
CA PHE A 85 -0.74 7.35 12.12
C PHE A 85 0.44 7.87 12.95
N TYR A 86 1.33 8.61 12.34
CA TYR A 86 2.57 9.14 12.94
C TYR A 86 2.81 10.58 12.48
N PRO A 87 2.04 11.56 12.98
CA PRO A 87 2.10 12.95 12.50
C PRO A 87 3.49 13.59 12.66
N ASP A 88 4.22 13.21 13.72
CA ASP A 88 5.50 13.82 14.07
C ASP A 88 6.71 13.03 13.55
N ILE A 89 6.49 11.87 12.90
CA ILE A 89 7.60 11.05 12.44
C ILE A 89 8.28 11.67 11.20
N ASN A 90 9.61 11.58 11.16
CA ASN A 90 10.36 11.83 9.94
C ASN A 90 10.30 10.55 9.07
N PRO A 91 9.76 10.61 7.84
CA PRO A 91 9.67 9.44 6.97
C PRO A 91 11.01 8.73 6.73
N ALA A 92 12.12 9.48 6.71
CA ALA A 92 13.45 8.92 6.51
C ALA A 92 13.89 7.95 7.61
N ASP A 93 13.37 8.12 8.84
CA ASP A 93 13.73 7.27 9.99
C ASP A 93 13.02 5.90 9.95
N CYS A 94 12.09 5.72 9.02
CA CYS A 94 11.31 4.49 8.87
C CYS A 94 11.78 3.61 7.72
N LEU A 95 12.92 3.96 7.09
CA LEU A 95 13.41 3.24 5.91
C LEU A 95 14.01 1.90 6.28
N LEU A 96 13.71 0.89 5.48
CA LEU A 96 14.40 -0.39 5.57
C LEU A 96 15.84 -0.22 5.08
N LYS A 97 16.79 -0.81 5.80
CA LYS A 97 18.23 -0.70 5.49
C LYS A 97 18.55 -1.15 4.07
N ASP A 98 17.93 -2.24 3.63
CA ASP A 98 18.19 -2.85 2.32
C ASP A 98 17.24 -2.34 1.22
N PHE A 99 16.24 -1.54 1.57
CA PHE A 99 15.24 -0.97 0.68
C PHE A 99 15.01 0.51 1.01
N PRO A 100 15.92 1.40 0.60
CA PRO A 100 15.92 2.80 1.04
C PRO A 100 14.71 3.64 0.59
N GLN A 101 13.84 3.09 -0.25
CA GLN A 101 12.58 3.73 -0.66
C GLN A 101 11.34 3.10 0.00
N ALA A 102 11.52 2.04 0.78
CA ALA A 102 10.43 1.34 1.44
C ALA A 102 10.47 1.57 2.96
N SER A 103 9.29 1.69 3.53
CA SER A 103 9.09 1.73 4.98
C SER A 103 8.14 0.63 5.41
N VAL A 104 8.38 0.09 6.60
CA VAL A 104 7.47 -0.85 7.26
C VAL A 104 7.06 -0.22 8.59
N LEU A 105 5.77 -0.06 8.77
CA LEU A 105 5.21 0.65 9.92
C LEU A 105 4.10 -0.18 10.57
N PRO A 106 4.19 -0.45 11.87
CA PRO A 106 3.06 -0.97 12.62
C PRO A 106 2.00 0.13 12.72
N ILE A 107 0.73 -0.26 12.66
CA ILE A 107 -0.36 0.70 12.85
C ILE A 107 -0.73 0.71 14.34
N PRO A 108 -0.69 1.87 15.02
CA PRO A 108 -0.98 1.97 16.43
C PRO A 108 -2.33 1.39 16.81
N GLY A 109 -2.39 0.63 17.92
CA GLY A 109 -3.61 0.04 18.45
C GLY A 109 -4.12 -1.21 17.73
N ARG A 110 -3.36 -1.75 16.77
CA ARG A 110 -3.74 -2.95 16.00
C ARG A 110 -3.09 -4.25 16.46
N GLY A 111 -2.58 -4.28 17.71
CA GLY A 111 -2.30 -5.54 18.41
C GLY A 111 -0.88 -6.08 18.27
N GLN A 112 -0.72 -7.30 18.74
CA GLN A 112 0.54 -7.98 19.03
C GLN A 112 1.41 -8.24 17.78
N VAL A 113 0.78 -8.49 16.62
CA VAL A 113 1.45 -8.77 15.33
C VAL A 113 2.38 -7.63 14.91
N ALA A 114 1.96 -6.38 15.08
CA ALA A 114 2.78 -5.22 14.75
C ALA A 114 4.01 -5.12 15.65
N THR A 115 3.87 -5.44 16.94
CA THR A 115 4.97 -5.44 17.90
C THR A 115 5.97 -6.54 17.60
N GLU A 116 5.49 -7.74 17.31
CA GLU A 116 6.34 -8.90 16.97
C GLU A 116 7.11 -8.68 15.67
N PHE A 117 6.48 -8.05 14.67
CA PHE A 117 7.13 -7.67 13.42
C PHE A 117 8.28 -6.68 13.66
N MET A 118 8.03 -5.63 14.45
CA MET A 118 9.04 -4.61 14.79
C MET A 118 10.19 -5.17 15.62
N GLN A 119 9.95 -6.21 16.40
CA GLN A 119 10.99 -6.90 17.18
C GLN A 119 11.78 -7.91 16.35
N GLY A 120 11.47 -8.07 15.05
CA GLY A 120 12.12 -9.05 14.19
C GLY A 120 11.72 -10.50 14.46
N ASN A 121 10.68 -10.72 15.26
CA ASN A 121 10.19 -12.04 15.63
C ASN A 121 9.27 -12.66 14.56
N LEU A 122 8.70 -11.82 13.69
CA LEU A 122 7.97 -12.26 12.50
C LEU A 122 8.88 -12.11 11.27
N LYS A 123 9.21 -13.24 10.65
CA LYS A 123 9.81 -13.26 9.31
C LYS A 123 8.66 -13.29 8.30
N LEU A 124 8.67 -12.36 7.37
CA LEU A 124 7.86 -12.44 6.16
C LEU A 124 8.36 -13.59 5.30
#